data_c7a497bad70942721a0b1a8f425c7e8d
#
_entry.id   c7a497bad70942721a0b1a8f425c7e8d
#
_cell.length_a   1.000
_cell.length_b   1.000
_cell.length_c   1.000
_cell.angle_alpha   90.00
_cell.angle_beta   90.00
_cell.angle_gamma   90.00
#
_symmetry.space_group_name_H-M   'P 1'
#
loop_
_entity.id
_entity.type
_entity.pdbx_description
1 polymer ?
#
loop_
_entity_poly.entity_id
_entity_poly.type
_entity_poly.pdbx_seq_one_letter_code
_entity_poly.pdbx_strand_id
1 'polypeptide(L)'
;MNDNIALTPARIYVSPTEERFQDSYRRWQGIPSIEVSKKGRIFVNFYTGQGAEVGGNIMVLCVSDDNGKSFRSCATVVEHPDKSCRIYDPCLWFDPHGTLWMSYTQARGFNDGRSGVWVVTCKDADADPLVWSAPRRIANGIMMNKPIVTQDNTWLFPCAIWRDESGSVPAERHNLENEQFSNVYASTDEGKTIVLRGHADVPMRSFDEHMIVQKKDGTLWMLVRTFDGLGESFSSDGGFTWTPGHKSHIDNPCSRFFIRRLKSGRLLMINHYNFDQRIDLDDIMHQGNVKRWKGRSHLTAMLSEDDGETWPYTLLLDERDEVSYPDAKEADDGFIYVCYDHARVTEREILMARFTEEEILNGKLSNPESKLRVLVNKALGQPDVE
;
A
#
# COMPACT_ATOMS: atom_id res chain seq x y z
N MET A 1 -20.83 16.58 -18.40
CA MET A 1 -20.50 15.94 -17.09
C MET A 1 -19.51 16.85 -16.38
N ASN A 2 -19.53 16.89 -15.06
CA ASN A 2 -18.60 17.75 -14.32
C ASN A 2 -17.21 17.08 -14.29
N ASP A 3 -16.27 17.55 -15.11
CA ASP A 3 -14.92 16.99 -15.24
C ASP A 3 -14.09 17.11 -13.94
N ASN A 4 -14.59 17.86 -12.97
CA ASN A 4 -13.91 18.09 -11.69
C ASN A 4 -14.50 17.27 -10.53
N ILE A 5 -15.39 16.32 -10.79
CA ILE A 5 -16.07 15.59 -9.72
C ILE A 5 -15.09 14.82 -8.82
N ALA A 6 -14.03 14.23 -9.39
CA ALA A 6 -12.99 13.55 -8.65
C ALA A 6 -12.15 14.51 -7.76
N LEU A 7 -12.25 15.82 -7.94
CA LEU A 7 -11.59 16.82 -7.09
C LEU A 7 -12.46 17.25 -5.89
N THR A 8 -13.69 16.74 -5.78
CA THR A 8 -14.54 16.98 -4.61
C THR A 8 -13.99 16.14 -3.43
N PRO A 9 -13.73 16.75 -2.27
CA PRO A 9 -13.23 16.01 -1.11
C PRO A 9 -14.18 14.89 -0.67
N ALA A 10 -13.62 13.74 -0.32
CA ALA A 10 -14.36 12.64 0.27
C ALA A 10 -14.96 13.01 1.63
N ARG A 11 -15.99 12.29 2.04
CA ARG A 11 -16.59 12.37 3.38
C ARG A 11 -15.91 11.39 4.31
N ILE A 12 -15.68 11.83 5.55
CA ILE A 12 -15.10 11.01 6.61
C ILE A 12 -16.20 10.72 7.64
N TYR A 13 -16.46 9.44 7.85
CA TYR A 13 -17.42 8.96 8.87
C TYR A 13 -16.63 8.27 9.97
N VAL A 14 -16.88 8.64 11.21
CA VAL A 14 -16.25 8.03 12.40
C VAL A 14 -17.26 7.13 13.08
N SER A 15 -16.90 5.86 13.24
CA SER A 15 -17.74 4.80 13.81
C SER A 15 -19.17 4.78 13.25
N PRO A 16 -19.35 4.77 11.91
CA PRO A 16 -20.67 4.77 11.31
C PRO A 16 -21.42 3.46 11.58
N THR A 17 -22.72 3.53 11.74
CA THR A 17 -23.61 2.38 12.00
C THR A 17 -24.47 1.99 10.80
N GLU A 18 -24.41 2.74 9.70
CA GLU A 18 -25.18 2.47 8.49
C GLU A 18 -24.81 1.09 7.90
N GLU A 19 -25.84 0.31 7.57
CA GLU A 19 -25.71 -1.05 7.05
C GLU A 19 -24.78 -1.13 5.83
N ARG A 20 -24.83 -0.14 4.94
CA ARG A 20 -24.01 -0.08 3.71
C ARG A 20 -22.50 -0.05 3.97
N PHE A 21 -22.06 0.22 5.19
CA PHE A 21 -20.65 0.21 5.59
C PHE A 21 -20.24 -1.09 6.29
N GLN A 22 -21.22 -1.88 6.77
CA GLN A 22 -20.94 -3.06 7.57
C GLN A 22 -20.38 -4.23 6.75
N ASP A 23 -19.70 -5.14 7.41
CA ASP A 23 -19.06 -6.31 6.78
C ASP A 23 -20.07 -7.16 6.02
N SER A 24 -21.31 -7.27 6.53
CA SER A 24 -22.42 -8.01 5.92
C SER A 24 -22.89 -7.45 4.57
N TYR A 25 -22.58 -6.19 4.28
CA TYR A 25 -22.97 -5.55 3.01
C TYR A 25 -21.88 -5.65 1.94
N ARG A 26 -20.61 -5.69 2.33
CA ARG A 26 -19.46 -5.62 1.42
C ARG A 26 -19.18 -6.97 0.79
N ARG A 27 -18.87 -7.00 -0.50
CA ARG A 27 -18.69 -8.22 -1.31
C ARG A 27 -17.28 -8.42 -1.84
N TRP A 28 -16.45 -7.40 -1.72
CA TRP A 28 -15.07 -7.38 -2.18
C TRP A 28 -14.25 -6.50 -1.24
N GLN A 29 -12.98 -6.86 -1.00
CA GLN A 29 -12.02 -6.03 -0.28
C GLN A 29 -10.59 -6.45 -0.58
N GLY A 30 -9.64 -5.52 -0.40
CA GLY A 30 -8.22 -5.79 -0.60
C GLY A 30 -7.35 -4.57 -0.39
N ILE A 31 -6.06 -4.76 -0.63
CA ILE A 31 -5.02 -3.72 -0.65
C ILE A 31 -4.94 -3.00 0.69
N PRO A 32 -4.53 -3.72 1.75
CA PRO A 32 -4.46 -3.16 3.09
C PRO A 32 -3.18 -2.36 3.35
N SER A 33 -3.25 -1.52 4.39
CA SER A 33 -2.08 -0.93 5.04
C SER A 33 -2.22 -1.00 6.55
N ILE A 34 -1.10 -1.02 7.29
CA ILE A 34 -1.05 -1.20 8.75
C ILE A 34 -0.16 -0.17 9.43
N GLU A 35 -0.58 0.31 10.58
CA GLU A 35 0.25 1.07 11.53
C GLU A 35 -0.04 0.65 12.97
N VAL A 36 0.91 0.92 13.85
CA VAL A 36 0.79 0.65 15.29
C VAL A 36 1.19 1.90 16.05
N SER A 37 0.33 2.37 16.95
CA SER A 37 0.64 3.52 17.82
C SER A 37 1.69 3.15 18.87
N LYS A 38 2.28 4.17 19.50
CA LYS A 38 3.21 3.99 20.63
C LYS A 38 2.57 3.28 21.84
N LYS A 39 1.24 3.33 21.95
CA LYS A 39 0.51 2.62 23.02
C LYS A 39 0.05 1.22 22.62
N GLY A 40 0.38 0.78 21.39
CA GLY A 40 0.09 -0.57 20.90
C GLY A 40 -1.27 -0.71 20.21
N ARG A 41 -2.03 0.40 19.97
CA ARG A 41 -3.22 0.32 19.11
C ARG A 41 -2.83 0.02 17.69
N ILE A 42 -3.44 -1.03 17.11
CA ILE A 42 -3.20 -1.46 15.73
C ILE A 42 -4.27 -0.84 14.83
N PHE A 43 -3.85 -0.27 13.72
CA PHE A 43 -4.68 0.30 12.67
C PHE A 43 -4.47 -0.49 11.38
N VAL A 44 -5.54 -0.96 10.78
CA VAL A 44 -5.50 -1.59 9.45
C VAL A 44 -6.59 -0.97 8.59
N ASN A 45 -6.20 -0.35 7.47
CA ASN A 45 -7.17 0.13 6.50
C ASN A 45 -7.06 -0.67 5.19
N PHE A 46 -8.13 -0.67 4.43
CA PHE A 46 -8.24 -1.29 3.12
C PHE A 46 -9.40 -0.67 2.37
N TYR A 47 -9.49 -0.86 1.06
CA TYR A 47 -10.69 -0.44 0.35
C TYR A 47 -11.56 -1.64 -0.03
N THR A 48 -12.84 -1.36 -0.23
CA THR A 48 -13.90 -2.36 -0.28
C THR A 48 -15.13 -1.84 -1.01
N GLY A 49 -16.06 -2.72 -1.36
CA GLY A 49 -17.33 -2.33 -1.99
C GLY A 49 -18.20 -3.50 -2.38
N GLN A 50 -19.19 -3.22 -3.23
CA GLN A 50 -20.09 -4.21 -3.80
C GLN A 50 -19.48 -4.98 -4.99
N GLY A 51 -18.52 -4.38 -5.66
CA GLY A 51 -17.75 -5.00 -6.74
C GLY A 51 -16.26 -4.82 -6.50
N ALA A 52 -15.46 -5.43 -7.35
CA ALA A 52 -14.03 -5.22 -7.39
C ALA A 52 -13.72 -3.74 -7.71
N GLU A 53 -12.61 -3.38 -8.17
CA GLU A 53 -12.09 -2.04 -8.40
C GLU A 53 -12.96 -1.13 -9.28
N VAL A 54 -14.10 -0.68 -8.74
CA VAL A 54 -15.14 0.07 -9.46
C VAL A 54 -15.55 1.35 -8.73
N GLY A 55 -16.28 2.23 -9.40
CA GLY A 55 -16.95 3.39 -8.78
C GLY A 55 -17.78 2.98 -7.58
N GLY A 56 -17.81 3.82 -6.54
CA GLY A 56 -18.52 3.54 -5.30
C GLY A 56 -17.73 2.73 -4.27
N ASN A 57 -16.50 2.27 -4.58
CA ASN A 57 -15.63 1.72 -3.55
C ASN A 57 -15.34 2.76 -2.46
N ILE A 58 -15.25 2.30 -1.23
CA ILE A 58 -14.98 3.07 -0.02
C ILE A 58 -13.71 2.54 0.65
N MET A 59 -13.10 3.33 1.51
CA MET A 59 -12.04 2.87 2.42
C MET A 59 -12.62 2.64 3.81
N VAL A 60 -12.20 1.55 4.47
CA VAL A 60 -12.53 1.20 5.85
C VAL A 60 -11.26 1.14 6.68
N LEU A 61 -11.30 1.69 7.89
CA LEU A 61 -10.29 1.54 8.92
C LEU A 61 -10.82 0.62 10.03
N CYS A 62 -10.06 -0.42 10.33
CA CYS A 62 -10.24 -1.28 11.50
C CYS A 62 -9.21 -0.92 12.58
N VAL A 63 -9.59 -1.05 13.85
CA VAL A 63 -8.67 -0.85 14.99
C VAL A 63 -8.73 -2.02 15.96
N SER A 64 -7.59 -2.31 16.59
CA SER A 64 -7.47 -3.27 17.68
C SER A 64 -6.76 -2.63 18.86
N ASP A 65 -7.31 -2.79 20.07
CA ASP A 65 -6.76 -2.34 21.33
C ASP A 65 -6.27 -3.50 22.23
N ASP A 66 -6.24 -4.72 21.69
CA ASP A 66 -5.96 -5.96 22.42
C ASP A 66 -4.87 -6.83 21.78
N ASN A 67 -3.89 -6.18 21.14
CA ASN A 67 -2.77 -6.83 20.43
C ASN A 67 -3.24 -7.73 19.27
N GLY A 68 -4.30 -7.33 18.55
CA GLY A 68 -4.80 -8.05 17.39
C GLY A 68 -5.62 -9.30 17.72
N LYS A 69 -6.11 -9.46 18.95
CA LYS A 69 -7.04 -10.56 19.30
C LYS A 69 -8.43 -10.31 18.71
N SER A 70 -8.84 -9.06 18.65
CA SER A 70 -10.08 -8.63 18.00
C SER A 70 -9.88 -7.30 17.27
N PHE A 71 -10.71 -7.05 16.25
CA PHE A 71 -10.70 -5.81 15.48
C PHE A 71 -12.12 -5.21 15.45
N ARG A 72 -12.23 -3.94 15.81
CA ARG A 72 -13.43 -3.14 15.58
C ARG A 72 -13.42 -2.66 14.13
N SER A 73 -14.34 -3.17 13.33
CA SER A 73 -14.55 -2.74 11.93
C SER A 73 -15.14 -1.34 11.88
N CYS A 74 -14.93 -0.63 10.78
CA CYS A 74 -15.52 0.69 10.51
C CYS A 74 -15.24 1.75 11.59
N ALA A 75 -14.07 1.69 12.25
CA ALA A 75 -13.66 2.78 13.15
C ALA A 75 -13.62 4.13 12.41
N THR A 76 -13.29 4.10 11.12
CA THR A 76 -13.44 5.22 10.19
C THR A 76 -13.79 4.67 8.81
N VAL A 77 -14.65 5.39 8.08
CA VAL A 77 -14.97 5.12 6.68
C VAL A 77 -14.74 6.39 5.87
N VAL A 78 -14.12 6.24 4.70
CA VAL A 78 -13.96 7.31 3.72
C VAL A 78 -14.76 6.96 2.47
N GLU A 79 -15.65 7.86 2.08
CA GLU A 79 -16.55 7.67 0.94
C GLU A 79 -16.58 8.92 0.07
N HIS A 80 -16.46 8.77 -1.25
CA HIS A 80 -16.71 9.86 -2.17
C HIS A 80 -18.22 10.14 -2.26
N PRO A 81 -18.67 11.43 -2.24
CA PRO A 81 -20.09 11.76 -2.30
C PRO A 81 -20.77 11.32 -3.62
N ASP A 82 -20.03 11.23 -4.70
CA ASP A 82 -20.49 10.73 -5.99
C ASP A 82 -20.04 9.29 -6.20
N LYS A 83 -21.00 8.39 -6.48
CA LYS A 83 -20.75 6.97 -6.65
C LYS A 83 -20.07 6.59 -7.97
N SER A 84 -19.91 7.50 -8.91
CA SER A 84 -19.05 7.29 -10.08
C SER A 84 -17.57 7.34 -9.72
N CYS A 85 -17.23 7.92 -8.58
CA CYS A 85 -15.88 7.94 -8.03
C CYS A 85 -15.66 6.78 -7.06
N ARG A 86 -14.42 6.37 -6.93
CA ARG A 86 -13.96 5.39 -5.94
C ARG A 86 -12.90 5.98 -5.02
N ILE A 87 -12.82 5.42 -3.83
CA ILE A 87 -11.71 5.59 -2.89
C ILE A 87 -10.92 4.28 -2.91
N TYR A 88 -9.60 4.34 -3.10
CA TYR A 88 -8.78 3.15 -3.28
C TYR A 88 -7.32 3.39 -2.88
N ASP A 89 -6.53 2.33 -2.87
CA ASP A 89 -5.09 2.31 -2.57
C ASP A 89 -4.72 3.10 -1.32
N PRO A 90 -5.28 2.72 -0.16
CA PRO A 90 -5.03 3.43 1.08
C PRO A 90 -3.62 3.16 1.62
N CYS A 91 -3.11 4.12 2.39
CA CYS A 91 -1.87 3.96 3.15
C CYS A 91 -2.00 4.62 4.51
N LEU A 92 -1.50 3.95 5.54
CA LEU A 92 -1.32 4.49 6.88
C LEU A 92 0.16 4.79 7.11
N TRP A 93 0.44 5.88 7.80
CA TRP A 93 1.78 6.25 8.18
C TRP A 93 1.79 7.15 9.41
N PHE A 94 2.60 6.82 10.41
CA PHE A 94 2.91 7.74 11.48
C PHE A 94 4.10 8.62 11.07
N ASP A 95 3.89 9.93 11.08
CA ASP A 95 4.99 10.87 10.91
C ASP A 95 5.95 10.87 12.11
N PRO A 96 7.14 11.50 12.02
CA PRO A 96 8.09 11.56 13.12
C PRO A 96 7.56 12.20 14.41
N HIS A 97 6.50 13.00 14.30
CA HIS A 97 5.85 13.68 15.45
C HIS A 97 4.76 12.83 16.09
N GLY A 98 4.44 11.66 15.53
CA GLY A 98 3.41 10.75 16.04
C GLY A 98 2.00 11.09 15.57
N THR A 99 1.85 11.94 14.55
CA THR A 99 0.56 12.15 13.88
C THR A 99 0.30 10.98 12.94
N LEU A 100 -0.88 10.38 13.03
CA LEU A 100 -1.32 9.35 12.08
C LEU A 100 -1.83 10.02 10.81
N TRP A 101 -1.21 9.71 9.68
CA TRP A 101 -1.64 10.06 8.34
C TRP A 101 -2.38 8.88 7.73
N MET A 102 -3.55 9.15 7.19
CA MET A 102 -4.34 8.19 6.42
C MET A 102 -4.54 8.76 5.04
N SER A 103 -3.78 8.26 4.09
CA SER A 103 -3.87 8.63 2.68
C SER A 103 -4.74 7.65 1.91
N TYR A 104 -5.31 8.12 0.83
CA TYR A 104 -6.08 7.35 -0.13
C TYR A 104 -6.04 8.05 -1.49
N THR A 105 -6.27 7.29 -2.53
CA THR A 105 -6.47 7.84 -3.86
C THR A 105 -7.97 7.96 -4.14
N GLN A 106 -8.38 9.00 -4.84
CA GLN A 106 -9.72 9.08 -5.41
C GLN A 106 -9.68 9.42 -6.88
N ALA A 107 -10.54 8.77 -7.65
CA ALA A 107 -10.69 8.94 -9.08
C ALA A 107 -12.12 8.60 -9.51
N ARG A 108 -12.53 9.07 -10.68
CA ARG A 108 -13.74 8.64 -11.34
C ARG A 108 -13.49 7.30 -12.09
N GLY A 109 -14.42 6.36 -11.97
CA GLY A 109 -14.26 5.03 -12.57
C GLY A 109 -13.07 4.27 -12.01
N PHE A 110 -12.37 3.53 -12.86
CA PHE A 110 -11.17 2.80 -12.47
C PHE A 110 -9.99 3.75 -12.18
N ASN A 111 -9.71 4.62 -13.12
CA ASN A 111 -8.67 5.65 -13.03
C ASN A 111 -8.98 6.74 -14.07
N ASP A 112 -8.82 8.00 -13.70
CA ASP A 112 -8.97 9.12 -14.62
C ASP A 112 -7.79 10.10 -14.48
N GLY A 113 -7.66 11.04 -15.36
CA GLY A 113 -6.58 12.04 -15.33
C GLY A 113 -6.64 13.01 -14.13
N ARG A 114 -7.65 12.90 -13.28
CA ARG A 114 -7.80 13.64 -12.02
C ARG A 114 -7.43 12.80 -10.80
N SER A 115 -7.04 11.56 -10.99
CA SER A 115 -6.56 10.71 -9.87
C SER A 115 -5.53 11.46 -9.04
N GLY A 116 -5.73 11.44 -7.74
CA GLY A 116 -4.84 12.14 -6.82
C GLY A 116 -4.87 11.57 -5.43
N VAL A 117 -3.74 11.74 -4.77
CA VAL A 117 -3.54 11.34 -3.38
C VAL A 117 -4.14 12.38 -2.46
N TRP A 118 -5.05 11.93 -1.63
CA TRP A 118 -5.66 12.70 -0.55
C TRP A 118 -5.22 12.18 0.81
N VAL A 119 -5.20 13.05 1.80
CA VAL A 119 -4.79 12.72 3.15
C VAL A 119 -5.70 13.37 4.18
N VAL A 120 -5.97 12.63 5.25
CA VAL A 120 -6.48 13.13 6.52
C VAL A 120 -5.50 12.76 7.61
N THR A 121 -5.41 13.58 8.66
CA THR A 121 -4.48 13.37 9.78
C THR A 121 -5.20 13.31 11.10
N CYS A 122 -4.72 12.46 12.02
CA CYS A 122 -5.20 12.35 13.40
C CYS A 122 -4.02 12.57 14.34
N LYS A 123 -4.10 13.63 15.18
CA LYS A 123 -3.02 14.00 16.11
C LYS A 123 -2.96 13.08 17.33
N ASP A 124 -4.10 12.63 17.80
CA ASP A 124 -4.21 11.68 18.92
C ASP A 124 -4.84 10.38 18.38
N ALA A 125 -4.00 9.50 17.89
CA ALA A 125 -4.42 8.23 17.31
C ALA A 125 -4.93 7.24 18.37
N ASP A 126 -4.68 7.49 19.65
CA ASP A 126 -5.16 6.67 20.76
C ASP A 126 -6.48 7.19 21.36
N ALA A 127 -7.01 8.30 20.85
CA ALA A 127 -8.34 8.78 21.23
C ALA A 127 -9.45 7.86 20.70
N ASP A 128 -10.59 7.87 21.37
CA ASP A 128 -11.83 7.23 20.92
C ASP A 128 -13.01 8.14 21.26
N PRO A 129 -13.71 8.68 20.24
CA PRO A 129 -13.52 8.47 18.81
C PRO A 129 -12.28 9.17 18.24
N LEU A 130 -11.80 8.67 17.09
CA LEU A 130 -10.73 9.31 16.32
C LEU A 130 -11.19 10.66 15.76
N VAL A 131 -10.32 11.67 15.78
CA VAL A 131 -10.61 13.00 15.24
C VAL A 131 -9.70 13.28 14.05
N TRP A 132 -10.29 13.38 12.86
CA TRP A 132 -9.59 13.60 11.62
C TRP A 132 -9.61 15.06 11.16
N SER A 133 -8.54 15.49 10.51
CA SER A 133 -8.51 16.77 9.79
C SER A 133 -9.47 16.73 8.59
N ALA A 134 -9.74 17.90 8.01
CA ALA A 134 -10.34 17.96 6.68
C ALA A 134 -9.44 17.26 5.63
N PRO A 135 -10.02 16.59 4.61
CA PRO A 135 -9.26 16.00 3.51
C PRO A 135 -8.46 17.05 2.74
N ARG A 136 -7.21 16.75 2.43
CA ARG A 136 -6.30 17.59 1.65
C ARG A 136 -5.70 16.75 0.51
N ARG A 137 -5.79 17.25 -0.73
CA ARG A 137 -5.09 16.66 -1.87
C ARG A 137 -3.62 17.07 -1.85
N ILE A 138 -2.69 16.10 -1.94
CA ILE A 138 -1.26 16.34 -1.77
C ILE A 138 -0.43 16.07 -3.03
N ALA A 139 -0.91 15.23 -3.94
CA ALA A 139 -0.17 14.84 -5.14
C ALA A 139 -1.13 14.44 -6.27
N ASN A 140 -0.62 14.46 -7.50
CA ASN A 140 -1.23 13.76 -8.62
C ASN A 140 -0.95 12.26 -8.53
N GLY A 141 -1.81 11.44 -9.14
CA GLY A 141 -1.61 9.99 -9.24
C GLY A 141 -1.99 9.22 -7.98
N ILE A 142 -1.28 8.15 -7.71
CA ILE A 142 -1.62 7.11 -6.74
C ILE A 142 -0.45 6.89 -5.78
N MET A 143 -0.73 6.77 -4.48
CA MET A 143 0.24 6.40 -3.45
C MET A 143 -0.38 5.36 -2.52
N MET A 144 0.08 4.12 -2.60
CA MET A 144 -0.34 3.07 -1.68
C MET A 144 0.77 2.64 -0.72
N ASN A 145 1.96 3.20 -0.86
CA ASN A 145 3.12 2.85 -0.06
C ASN A 145 3.53 4.01 0.87
N LYS A 146 4.12 3.64 2.01
CA LYS A 146 4.48 4.61 3.06
C LYS A 146 5.55 5.60 2.59
N PRO A 147 5.41 6.87 2.96
CA PRO A 147 6.50 7.84 2.85
C PRO A 147 7.73 7.40 3.64
N ILE A 148 8.89 7.90 3.26
CA ILE A 148 10.11 7.82 4.06
C ILE A 148 10.54 9.20 4.54
N VAL A 149 11.31 9.23 5.62
CA VAL A 149 12.02 10.40 6.11
C VAL A 149 13.50 10.13 5.92
N THR A 150 14.18 10.97 5.16
CA THR A 150 15.60 10.87 4.87
C THR A 150 16.45 11.41 6.04
N GLN A 151 17.74 11.17 6.03
CA GLN A 151 18.66 11.61 7.08
C GLN A 151 18.71 13.15 7.24
N ASP A 152 18.39 13.91 6.20
CA ASP A 152 18.27 15.36 6.21
C ASP A 152 16.86 15.87 6.57
N ASN A 153 16.00 15.00 7.10
CA ASN A 153 14.60 15.26 7.46
C ASN A 153 13.68 15.63 6.29
N THR A 154 14.05 15.34 5.04
CA THR A 154 13.13 15.46 3.92
C THR A 154 12.15 14.27 3.91
N TRP A 155 10.86 14.55 3.78
CA TRP A 155 9.85 13.51 3.59
C TRP A 155 9.65 13.24 2.11
N LEU A 156 9.74 11.98 1.72
CA LEU A 156 9.56 11.56 0.33
C LEU A 156 8.30 10.68 0.21
N PHE A 157 7.44 11.03 -0.73
CA PHE A 157 6.16 10.38 -0.99
C PHE A 157 6.21 9.69 -2.35
N PRO A 158 6.09 8.34 -2.41
CA PRO A 158 6.13 7.58 -3.66
C PRO A 158 4.77 7.62 -4.37
N CYS A 159 4.55 8.59 -5.25
CA CYS A 159 3.30 8.77 -5.97
C CYS A 159 3.51 8.45 -7.46
N ALA A 160 2.66 7.61 -8.05
CA ALA A 160 2.76 7.22 -9.45
C ALA A 160 1.60 7.76 -10.27
N ILE A 161 1.86 8.09 -11.52
CA ILE A 161 0.81 8.21 -12.54
C ILE A 161 0.97 7.03 -13.50
N TRP A 162 -0.04 6.16 -13.53
CA TRP A 162 -0.03 4.95 -14.33
C TRP A 162 0.02 5.25 -15.83
N ARG A 163 0.70 4.40 -16.56
CA ARG A 163 0.65 4.38 -18.03
C ARG A 163 -0.72 3.92 -18.52
N ASP A 164 -0.97 4.13 -19.80
CA ASP A 164 -2.24 3.88 -20.47
C ASP A 164 -2.75 2.44 -20.42
N GLU A 165 -1.87 1.48 -20.21
CA GLU A 165 -2.17 0.05 -20.17
C GLU A 165 -3.05 -0.36 -18.99
N SER A 166 -3.32 0.53 -18.06
CA SER A 166 -4.07 0.27 -16.83
C SER A 166 -5.60 0.40 -16.95
N GLY A 167 -6.13 0.61 -18.17
CA GLY A 167 -7.58 0.71 -18.39
C GLY A 167 -8.21 2.06 -18.02
N SER A 168 -7.42 3.13 -17.94
CA SER A 168 -7.92 4.49 -17.78
C SER A 168 -8.72 4.93 -19.02
N VAL A 169 -9.70 5.80 -18.82
CA VAL A 169 -10.53 6.35 -19.90
C VAL A 169 -9.79 7.49 -20.58
N PRO A 170 -9.33 7.37 -21.86
CA PRO A 170 -8.49 8.35 -22.51
C PRO A 170 -9.09 9.78 -22.55
N ALA A 171 -10.40 9.86 -22.74
CA ALA A 171 -11.11 11.14 -22.82
C ALA A 171 -11.16 11.92 -21.48
N GLU A 172 -10.81 11.26 -20.37
CA GLU A 172 -10.82 11.84 -19.02
C GLU A 172 -9.40 12.22 -18.54
N ARG A 173 -8.38 12.06 -19.38
CA ARG A 173 -6.99 12.42 -19.08
C ARG A 173 -6.77 13.92 -19.21
N HIS A 174 -6.07 14.46 -18.25
CA HIS A 174 -5.86 15.89 -18.12
C HIS A 174 -4.36 16.24 -18.16
N ASN A 175 -3.73 16.06 -19.32
CA ASN A 175 -2.37 16.58 -19.60
C ASN A 175 -1.31 16.22 -18.53
N LEU A 176 -1.29 14.96 -18.09
CA LEU A 176 -0.29 14.44 -17.14
C LEU A 176 0.76 13.53 -17.82
N GLU A 177 0.87 13.58 -19.14
CA GLU A 177 1.78 12.74 -19.91
C GLU A 177 3.24 12.89 -19.45
N ASN A 178 3.63 14.09 -19.03
CA ASN A 178 4.97 14.38 -18.52
C ASN A 178 5.18 13.91 -17.06
N GLU A 179 4.14 13.41 -16.40
CA GLU A 179 4.18 12.88 -15.04
C GLU A 179 3.86 11.39 -14.98
N GLN A 180 3.78 10.70 -16.12
CA GLN A 180 3.50 9.24 -16.19
C GLN A 180 4.73 8.40 -15.84
N PHE A 181 5.21 8.56 -14.60
CA PHE A 181 6.41 7.93 -14.07
C PHE A 181 6.20 7.46 -12.61
N SER A 182 7.17 6.72 -12.09
CA SER A 182 7.34 6.47 -10.66
C SER A 182 7.86 7.76 -10.01
N ASN A 183 6.94 8.66 -9.65
CA ASN A 183 7.28 10.00 -9.17
C ASN A 183 7.63 10.01 -7.70
N VAL A 184 8.41 11.00 -7.31
CA VAL A 184 8.75 11.33 -5.93
C VAL A 184 8.27 12.74 -5.64
N TYR A 185 7.30 12.86 -4.76
CA TYR A 185 6.94 14.13 -4.16
C TYR A 185 7.71 14.30 -2.85
N ALA A 186 8.01 15.54 -2.47
CA ALA A 186 8.82 15.81 -1.29
C ALA A 186 8.27 16.96 -0.46
N SER A 187 8.58 16.91 0.83
CA SER A 187 8.36 17.99 1.78
C SER A 187 9.61 18.20 2.63
N THR A 188 9.99 19.48 2.81
CA THR A 188 11.07 19.91 3.72
C THR A 188 10.52 20.73 4.89
N ASP A 189 9.21 20.78 5.04
CA ASP A 189 8.49 21.56 6.06
C ASP A 189 7.46 20.71 6.81
N GLU A 190 7.79 19.44 7.06
CA GLU A 190 6.99 18.48 7.84
C GLU A 190 5.60 18.24 7.22
N GLY A 191 5.55 18.14 5.90
CA GLY A 191 4.32 17.82 5.16
C GLY A 191 3.35 18.98 5.02
N LYS A 192 3.71 20.22 5.35
CA LYS A 192 2.87 21.41 5.12
C LYS A 192 2.74 21.68 3.63
N THR A 193 3.86 21.70 2.92
CA THR A 193 3.91 21.73 1.46
C THR A 193 4.52 20.44 0.92
N ILE A 194 3.90 19.87 -0.12
CA ILE A 194 4.35 18.66 -0.79
C ILE A 194 4.38 18.95 -2.28
N VAL A 195 5.57 18.82 -2.90
CA VAL A 195 5.80 19.19 -4.30
C VAL A 195 6.47 18.05 -5.07
N LEU A 196 6.19 17.93 -6.35
CA LEU A 196 6.90 17.02 -7.24
C LEU A 196 8.40 17.38 -7.24
N ARG A 197 9.25 16.40 -6.95
CA ARG A 197 10.71 16.58 -6.86
C ARG A 197 11.44 15.96 -8.04
N GLY A 198 11.10 14.73 -8.39
CA GLY A 198 11.73 13.99 -9.47
C GLY A 198 10.97 12.69 -9.78
N HIS A 199 11.52 11.88 -10.68
CA HIS A 199 10.91 10.63 -11.07
C HIS A 199 11.93 9.63 -11.62
N ALA A 200 11.59 8.34 -11.59
CA ALA A 200 12.29 7.29 -12.32
C ALA A 200 11.42 6.77 -13.46
N ASP A 201 12.04 6.54 -14.63
CA ASP A 201 11.43 5.79 -15.73
C ASP A 201 11.98 4.38 -15.74
N VAL A 202 11.18 3.42 -15.25
CA VAL A 202 11.57 2.02 -15.14
C VAL A 202 10.87 1.23 -16.25
N PRO A 203 11.60 0.39 -17.02
CA PRO A 203 10.99 -0.44 -18.05
C PRO A 203 9.99 -1.46 -17.47
N MET A 204 9.01 -1.87 -18.27
CA MET A 204 8.04 -2.92 -17.94
C MET A 204 7.24 -2.67 -16.63
N ARG A 205 7.19 -1.46 -16.12
CA ARG A 205 6.46 -1.14 -14.90
C ARG A 205 4.96 -1.40 -15.06
N SER A 206 4.38 -1.95 -14.00
CA SER A 206 2.97 -2.33 -13.93
C SER A 206 2.37 -1.70 -12.68
N PHE A 207 1.52 -0.67 -12.83
CA PHE A 207 0.95 0.11 -11.74
C PHE A 207 1.97 0.81 -10.83
N ASP A 208 3.25 0.76 -11.18
CA ASP A 208 4.40 1.30 -10.44
C ASP A 208 4.52 0.77 -9.01
N GLU A 209 3.60 1.09 -8.10
CA GLU A 209 3.56 0.66 -6.70
C GLU A 209 4.94 0.72 -6.01
N HIS A 210 5.72 1.75 -6.39
CA HIS A 210 7.12 1.86 -6.01
C HIS A 210 7.31 2.20 -4.54
N MET A 211 8.45 1.80 -4.00
CA MET A 211 8.93 2.16 -2.68
C MET A 211 10.34 2.72 -2.76
N ILE A 212 10.67 3.56 -1.80
CA ILE A 212 11.99 4.20 -1.70
C ILE A 212 12.59 3.84 -0.35
N VAL A 213 13.88 3.51 -0.35
CA VAL A 213 14.68 3.40 0.88
C VAL A 213 15.96 4.21 0.72
N GLN A 214 16.45 4.80 1.81
CA GLN A 214 17.75 5.41 1.84
C GLN A 214 18.80 4.36 2.27
N LYS A 215 19.80 4.12 1.42
CA LYS A 215 20.93 3.26 1.72
C LYS A 215 21.82 3.91 2.79
N LYS A 216 22.71 3.14 3.41
CA LYS A 216 23.62 3.63 4.47
C LYS A 216 24.57 4.74 3.98
N ASP A 217 24.91 4.73 2.70
CA ASP A 217 25.73 5.76 2.05
C ASP A 217 24.98 7.06 1.69
N GLY A 218 23.66 7.10 1.95
CA GLY A 218 22.80 8.24 1.65
C GLY A 218 22.10 8.15 0.30
N THR A 219 22.49 7.24 -0.59
CA THR A 219 21.82 6.99 -1.88
C THR A 219 20.37 6.59 -1.65
N LEU A 220 19.47 7.14 -2.45
CA LEU A 220 18.09 6.67 -2.49
C LEU A 220 17.97 5.53 -3.50
N TRP A 221 17.38 4.44 -3.09
CA TRP A 221 17.05 3.29 -3.91
C TRP A 221 15.54 3.20 -4.07
N MET A 222 15.05 3.24 -5.30
CA MET A 222 13.66 3.04 -5.66
C MET A 222 13.51 1.65 -6.25
N LEU A 223 12.59 0.87 -5.69
CA LEU A 223 12.11 -0.38 -6.25
C LEU A 223 10.72 -0.17 -6.83
N VAL A 224 10.46 -0.74 -7.99
CA VAL A 224 9.22 -0.57 -8.76
C VAL A 224 8.66 -1.93 -9.16
N ARG A 225 7.36 -2.14 -8.98
CA ARG A 225 6.67 -3.32 -9.49
C ARG A 225 6.69 -3.30 -11.03
N THR A 226 7.12 -4.40 -11.62
CA THR A 226 7.12 -4.60 -13.08
C THR A 226 6.45 -5.92 -13.45
N PHE A 227 6.25 -6.15 -14.74
CA PHE A 227 5.79 -7.44 -15.24
C PHE A 227 6.87 -8.54 -15.18
N ASP A 228 8.14 -8.16 -15.01
CA ASP A 228 9.28 -9.07 -14.96
C ASP A 228 10.14 -8.84 -13.71
N GLY A 229 9.64 -9.29 -12.56
CA GLY A 229 10.29 -9.09 -11.26
C GLY A 229 10.11 -7.68 -10.71
N LEU A 230 11.09 -7.16 -9.97
CA LEU A 230 11.14 -5.76 -9.57
C LEU A 230 12.12 -4.99 -10.46
N GLY A 231 11.75 -3.78 -10.82
CA GLY A 231 12.66 -2.81 -11.42
C GLY A 231 13.28 -1.91 -10.36
N GLU A 232 14.36 -1.23 -10.70
CA GLU A 232 15.05 -0.34 -9.78
C GLU A 232 15.66 0.89 -10.44
N SER A 233 15.88 1.93 -9.65
CA SER A 233 16.58 3.15 -10.02
C SER A 233 17.20 3.78 -8.76
N PHE A 234 18.24 4.59 -8.93
CA PHE A 234 18.99 5.19 -7.84
C PHE A 234 19.09 6.71 -8.00
N SER A 235 19.15 7.41 -6.85
CA SER A 235 19.39 8.86 -6.81
C SER A 235 20.47 9.18 -5.78
N SER A 236 21.43 10.00 -6.18
CA SER A 236 22.50 10.50 -5.30
C SER A 236 22.33 11.97 -4.90
N ASP A 237 21.27 12.61 -5.34
CA ASP A 237 20.99 14.05 -5.13
C ASP A 237 19.71 14.32 -4.33
N GLY A 238 19.27 13.34 -3.52
CA GLY A 238 18.08 13.48 -2.68
C GLY A 238 16.75 13.35 -3.45
N GLY A 239 16.74 12.68 -4.61
CA GLY A 239 15.54 12.36 -5.38
C GLY A 239 15.19 13.36 -6.48
N PHE A 240 16.09 14.30 -6.82
CA PHE A 240 15.88 15.22 -7.93
C PHE A 240 16.10 14.55 -9.28
N THR A 241 17.18 13.77 -9.39
CA THR A 241 17.49 12.98 -10.58
C THR A 241 17.66 11.51 -10.24
N TRP A 242 17.34 10.64 -11.19
CA TRP A 242 17.36 9.19 -11.03
C TRP A 242 18.11 8.55 -12.19
N THR A 243 18.83 7.48 -11.89
CA THR A 243 19.49 6.69 -12.94
C THR A 243 18.47 6.10 -13.89
N PRO A 244 18.85 5.75 -15.15
CA PRO A 244 17.98 4.96 -16.00
C PRO A 244 17.52 3.69 -15.27
N GLY A 245 16.20 3.48 -15.25
CA GLY A 245 15.62 2.31 -14.57
C GLY A 245 16.00 1.02 -15.29
N HIS A 246 16.16 -0.05 -14.54
CA HIS A 246 16.46 -1.39 -15.06
C HIS A 246 15.85 -2.47 -14.17
N LYS A 247 15.87 -3.73 -14.61
CA LYS A 247 15.45 -4.88 -13.83
C LYS A 247 16.42 -5.09 -12.67
N SER A 248 15.90 -5.24 -11.46
CA SER A 248 16.70 -5.63 -10.29
C SER A 248 16.95 -7.15 -10.27
N HIS A 249 17.78 -7.59 -9.33
CA HIS A 249 17.98 -9.02 -9.06
C HIS A 249 16.84 -9.65 -8.23
N ILE A 250 15.88 -8.83 -7.75
CA ILE A 250 14.79 -9.29 -6.88
C ILE A 250 13.62 -9.76 -7.74
N ASP A 251 13.27 -11.02 -7.55
CA ASP A 251 12.13 -11.63 -8.24
C ASP A 251 10.79 -11.25 -7.60
N ASN A 252 9.73 -11.17 -8.41
CA ASN A 252 8.39 -10.79 -7.96
C ASN A 252 7.35 -11.23 -9.00
N PRO A 253 6.17 -11.76 -8.59
CA PRO A 253 5.13 -12.20 -9.50
C PRO A 253 4.21 -11.05 -9.96
N CYS A 254 4.74 -9.87 -10.23
CA CYS A 254 3.97 -8.68 -10.55
C CYS A 254 2.93 -8.36 -9.47
N SER A 255 3.40 -8.19 -8.25
CA SER A 255 2.60 -7.85 -7.06
C SER A 255 3.23 -6.72 -6.29
N ARG A 256 2.42 -6.01 -5.48
CA ARG A 256 2.97 -5.11 -4.47
C ARG A 256 3.91 -5.87 -3.55
N PHE A 257 4.99 -5.25 -3.14
CA PHE A 257 5.95 -5.69 -2.14
C PHE A 257 6.04 -4.62 -1.04
N PHE A 258 6.76 -4.90 0.02
CA PHE A 258 7.10 -3.93 1.06
C PHE A 258 8.61 -3.97 1.31
N ILE A 259 9.24 -2.80 1.47
CA ILE A 259 10.64 -2.68 1.90
C ILE A 259 10.81 -1.52 2.87
N ARG A 260 11.57 -1.74 3.95
CA ARG A 260 11.89 -0.68 4.93
C ARG A 260 13.14 -1.02 5.72
N ARG A 261 13.86 0.02 6.16
CA ARG A 261 14.94 -0.14 7.12
C ARG A 261 14.36 -0.28 8.52
N LEU A 262 14.76 -1.32 9.24
CA LEU A 262 14.42 -1.58 10.63
C LEU A 262 15.31 -0.76 11.59
N LYS A 263 14.92 -0.67 12.86
CA LYS A 263 15.70 -0.04 13.93
C LYS A 263 17.09 -0.67 14.12
N SER A 264 17.22 -1.96 13.82
CA SER A 264 18.50 -2.69 13.82
C SER A 264 19.48 -2.20 12.73
N GLY A 265 18.99 -1.48 11.73
CA GLY A 265 19.73 -1.09 10.53
C GLY A 265 19.65 -2.09 9.37
N ARG A 266 19.03 -3.26 9.56
CA ARG A 266 18.74 -4.20 8.46
C ARG A 266 17.59 -3.69 7.58
N LEU A 267 17.59 -4.11 6.32
CA LEU A 267 16.41 -3.94 5.47
C LEU A 267 15.48 -5.13 5.66
N LEU A 268 14.21 -4.84 5.93
CA LEU A 268 13.11 -5.79 5.87
C LEU A 268 12.46 -5.68 4.49
N MET A 269 12.24 -6.83 3.83
CA MET A 269 11.37 -6.95 2.67
C MET A 269 10.27 -7.96 2.97
N ILE A 270 9.04 -7.64 2.58
CA ILE A 270 7.93 -8.61 2.49
C ILE A 270 7.60 -8.76 1.02
N ASN A 271 7.80 -9.96 0.50
CA ASN A 271 7.64 -10.25 -0.92
C ASN A 271 7.21 -11.71 -1.10
N HIS A 272 6.83 -12.07 -2.30
CA HIS A 272 6.65 -13.46 -2.69
C HIS A 272 8.02 -14.11 -2.95
N TYR A 273 8.24 -15.27 -2.37
CA TYR A 273 9.51 -15.98 -2.45
C TYR A 273 9.30 -17.46 -2.75
N ASN A 274 10.09 -18.04 -3.66
CA ASN A 274 9.92 -19.42 -4.12
C ASN A 274 8.51 -19.73 -4.66
N PHE A 275 7.91 -18.78 -5.36
CA PHE A 275 6.61 -18.99 -6.00
C PHE A 275 6.74 -19.79 -7.32
N ASP A 276 5.81 -20.70 -7.56
CA ASP A 276 5.90 -21.69 -8.64
C ASP A 276 5.45 -21.17 -10.02
N GLN A 277 4.57 -20.15 -10.03
CA GLN A 277 3.95 -19.67 -11.26
C GLN A 277 4.42 -18.27 -11.61
N ARG A 278 4.86 -18.09 -12.84
CA ARG A 278 5.23 -16.79 -13.40
C ARG A 278 4.19 -16.32 -14.41
N ILE A 279 4.12 -15.01 -14.59
CA ILE A 279 3.39 -14.42 -15.69
C ILE A 279 4.15 -14.75 -16.98
N ASP A 280 3.43 -15.24 -17.98
CA ASP A 280 3.97 -15.35 -19.32
C ASP A 280 3.99 -13.95 -19.95
N LEU A 281 5.19 -13.45 -20.23
CA LEU A 281 5.36 -12.12 -20.83
C LEU A 281 4.77 -12.06 -22.25
N ASP A 282 4.78 -13.16 -23.00
CA ASP A 282 4.17 -13.24 -24.32
C ASP A 282 2.63 -13.11 -24.22
N ASP A 283 2.03 -13.66 -23.17
CA ASP A 283 0.62 -13.49 -22.89
C ASP A 283 0.25 -12.02 -22.59
N ILE A 284 1.12 -11.26 -21.95
CA ILE A 284 0.88 -9.83 -21.65
C ILE A 284 0.90 -8.99 -22.92
N MET A 285 1.85 -9.26 -23.81
CA MET A 285 2.07 -8.45 -25.01
C MET A 285 1.01 -8.69 -26.10
N HIS A 286 0.34 -9.86 -26.11
CA HIS A 286 -0.50 -10.27 -27.23
C HIS A 286 -2.00 -10.40 -26.93
N GLN A 287 -2.46 -10.47 -25.68
CA GLN A 287 -3.84 -10.88 -25.39
C GLN A 287 -4.67 -9.96 -24.48
N GLY A 288 -4.24 -8.82 -24.06
CA GLY A 288 -5.07 -7.84 -23.34
C GLY A 288 -5.87 -8.31 -22.10
N ASN A 289 -6.11 -9.60 -21.94
CA ASN A 289 -6.97 -10.26 -20.95
C ASN A 289 -6.28 -11.42 -20.25
N VAL A 290 -5.17 -11.19 -19.66
CA VAL A 290 -4.37 -12.25 -19.08
C VAL A 290 -4.79 -12.56 -17.65
N LYS A 291 -4.62 -13.83 -17.30
CA LYS A 291 -4.47 -14.28 -15.90
C LYS A 291 -3.20 -13.66 -15.30
N ARG A 292 -3.19 -12.33 -15.21
CA ARG A 292 -2.06 -11.45 -14.89
C ARG A 292 -1.52 -11.64 -13.46
N TRP A 293 -2.20 -12.42 -12.65
CA TRP A 293 -1.94 -12.46 -11.23
C TRP A 293 -1.62 -13.87 -10.73
N LYS A 294 -0.85 -14.62 -11.52
CA LYS A 294 -0.29 -15.91 -11.10
C LYS A 294 0.90 -15.70 -10.15
N GLY A 295 1.18 -16.68 -9.31
CA GLY A 295 2.37 -16.71 -8.45
C GLY A 295 2.28 -15.85 -7.19
N ARG A 296 1.12 -15.29 -6.88
CA ARG A 296 0.89 -14.59 -5.62
C ARG A 296 0.66 -15.58 -4.47
N SER A 297 1.74 -16.25 -4.08
CA SER A 297 1.80 -17.23 -3.00
C SER A 297 3.12 -17.07 -2.24
N HIS A 298 3.32 -17.86 -1.20
CA HIS A 298 4.56 -17.88 -0.41
C HIS A 298 5.01 -16.48 0.04
N LEU A 299 4.07 -15.72 0.64
CA LEU A 299 4.37 -14.41 1.20
C LEU A 299 5.38 -14.57 2.33
N THR A 300 6.54 -13.94 2.19
CA THR A 300 7.72 -14.18 3.02
C THR A 300 8.32 -12.86 3.50
N ALA A 301 8.71 -12.82 4.78
CA ALA A 301 9.55 -11.77 5.34
C ALA A 301 11.01 -12.13 5.13
N MET A 302 11.81 -11.18 4.65
CA MET A 302 13.23 -11.37 4.34
C MET A 302 14.05 -10.24 4.94
N LEU A 303 15.29 -10.53 5.37
CA LEU A 303 16.23 -9.53 5.88
C LEU A 303 17.49 -9.47 5.05
N SER A 304 17.99 -8.24 4.87
CA SER A 304 19.30 -7.92 4.29
C SER A 304 20.14 -7.11 5.28
N GLU A 305 21.43 -7.48 5.40
CA GLU A 305 22.44 -6.77 6.21
C GLU A 305 23.34 -5.86 5.37
N ASP A 306 23.33 -6.04 4.05
CA ASP A 306 24.19 -5.43 3.04
C ASP A 306 23.47 -4.45 2.11
N ASP A 307 22.46 -3.77 2.65
CA ASP A 307 21.67 -2.76 1.93
C ASP A 307 20.95 -3.28 0.67
N GLY A 308 20.50 -4.54 0.72
CA GLY A 308 19.66 -5.16 -0.30
C GLY A 308 20.40 -5.95 -1.36
N GLU A 309 21.72 -6.13 -1.23
CA GLU A 309 22.50 -6.96 -2.17
C GLU A 309 22.18 -8.45 -2.02
N THR A 310 22.00 -8.92 -0.77
CA THR A 310 21.58 -10.31 -0.48
C THR A 310 20.48 -10.36 0.58
N TRP A 311 19.70 -11.45 0.54
CA TRP A 311 18.54 -11.69 1.41
C TRP A 311 18.61 -13.09 2.05
N PRO A 312 19.62 -13.36 2.91
CA PRO A 312 19.88 -14.73 3.39
C PRO A 312 18.90 -15.23 4.45
N TYR A 313 18.15 -14.35 5.10
CA TYR A 313 17.26 -14.71 6.20
C TYR A 313 15.82 -14.60 5.76
N THR A 314 15.03 -15.64 5.98
CA THR A 314 13.63 -15.69 5.52
C THR A 314 12.72 -16.31 6.55
N LEU A 315 11.49 -15.79 6.66
CA LEU A 315 10.39 -16.36 7.43
C LEU A 315 9.14 -16.42 6.55
N LEU A 316 8.65 -17.62 6.26
CA LEU A 316 7.41 -17.81 5.51
C LEU A 316 6.22 -17.37 6.37
N LEU A 317 5.42 -16.43 5.86
CA LEU A 317 4.23 -15.90 6.54
C LEU A 317 2.96 -16.63 6.10
N ASP A 318 2.82 -16.87 4.78
CA ASP A 318 1.65 -17.54 4.22
C ASP A 318 1.99 -18.20 2.88
N GLU A 319 1.86 -19.52 2.80
CA GLU A 319 2.15 -20.30 1.59
C GLU A 319 0.99 -20.37 0.59
N ARG A 320 -0.22 -19.95 1.00
CA ARG A 320 -1.43 -20.10 0.19
C ARG A 320 -1.37 -19.26 -1.08
N ASP A 321 -2.13 -19.70 -2.09
CA ASP A 321 -2.37 -18.89 -3.29
C ASP A 321 -3.25 -17.67 -2.98
N GLU A 322 -3.19 -16.67 -3.86
CA GLU A 322 -3.96 -15.43 -3.79
C GLU A 322 -3.71 -14.58 -2.53
N VAL A 323 -2.58 -14.79 -1.83
CA VAL A 323 -2.08 -13.84 -0.82
C VAL A 323 -1.33 -12.71 -1.50
N SER A 324 -1.61 -11.45 -1.15
CA SER A 324 -0.94 -10.33 -1.83
C SER A 324 -0.99 -9.01 -1.04
N TYR A 325 -0.33 -8.01 -1.57
CA TYR A 325 -0.34 -6.62 -1.11
C TYR A 325 0.07 -6.43 0.34
N PRO A 326 1.28 -6.88 0.72
CA PRO A 326 1.78 -6.66 2.06
C PRO A 326 2.06 -5.19 2.35
N ASP A 327 1.79 -4.79 3.58
CA ASP A 327 2.33 -3.59 4.21
C ASP A 327 2.79 -3.94 5.62
N ALA A 328 3.79 -3.24 6.15
CA ALA A 328 4.37 -3.58 7.44
C ALA A 328 4.72 -2.38 8.32
N LYS A 329 4.84 -2.66 9.62
CA LYS A 329 5.30 -1.76 10.65
C LYS A 329 6.15 -2.50 11.68
N GLU A 330 7.37 -2.02 11.92
CA GLU A 330 8.12 -2.34 13.14
C GLU A 330 7.61 -1.42 14.27
N ALA A 331 7.04 -2.00 15.31
CA ALA A 331 6.48 -1.26 16.42
C ALA A 331 7.48 -1.05 17.56
N ASP A 332 7.10 -0.29 18.60
CA ASP A 332 7.97 -0.02 19.73
C ASP A 332 8.05 -1.19 20.72
N ASP A 333 7.13 -2.15 20.62
CA ASP A 333 7.15 -3.41 21.38
C ASP A 333 8.15 -4.45 20.87
N GLY A 334 8.87 -4.12 19.78
CA GLY A 334 9.86 -4.99 19.15
C GLY A 334 9.29 -6.01 18.17
N PHE A 335 7.97 -5.99 17.93
CA PHE A 335 7.34 -6.82 16.92
C PHE A 335 7.25 -6.11 15.57
N ILE A 336 7.27 -6.92 14.53
CA ILE A 336 6.94 -6.54 13.16
C ILE A 336 5.51 -7.00 12.89
N TYR A 337 4.66 -6.07 12.50
CA TYR A 337 3.29 -6.31 12.10
C TYR A 337 3.19 -6.20 10.58
N VAL A 338 2.61 -7.20 9.95
CA VAL A 338 2.40 -7.26 8.50
C VAL A 338 0.93 -7.47 8.24
N CYS A 339 0.29 -6.62 7.44
CA CYS A 339 -1.03 -6.92 6.89
C CYS A 339 -0.92 -7.30 5.41
N TYR A 340 -1.87 -8.09 4.93
CA TYR A 340 -1.98 -8.51 3.53
C TYR A 340 -3.41 -8.96 3.23
N ASP A 341 -3.78 -9.06 1.96
CA ASP A 341 -5.05 -9.63 1.56
C ASP A 341 -4.93 -11.09 1.12
N HIS A 342 -6.04 -11.81 1.21
CA HIS A 342 -6.16 -13.18 0.74
C HIS A 342 -7.47 -13.34 -0.03
N ALA A 343 -7.34 -13.81 -1.27
CA ALA A 343 -8.46 -14.20 -2.13
C ALA A 343 -9.60 -13.16 -2.15
N ARG A 344 -9.31 -11.97 -2.66
CA ARG A 344 -10.17 -10.76 -2.63
C ARG A 344 -11.60 -10.97 -3.11
N VAL A 345 -11.82 -11.97 -3.96
CA VAL A 345 -13.12 -12.27 -4.57
C VAL A 345 -13.84 -13.43 -3.88
N THR A 346 -13.10 -14.46 -3.47
CA THR A 346 -13.64 -15.70 -2.89
C THR A 346 -13.67 -15.63 -1.37
N GLU A 347 -12.51 -15.66 -0.71
CA GLU A 347 -12.43 -15.60 0.76
C GLU A 347 -12.61 -14.19 1.30
N ARG A 348 -12.14 -13.19 0.58
CA ARG A 348 -12.32 -11.76 0.90
C ARG A 348 -11.78 -11.40 2.28
N GLU A 349 -10.58 -11.88 2.60
CA GLU A 349 -9.94 -11.72 3.90
C GLU A 349 -8.86 -10.64 3.88
N ILE A 350 -8.83 -9.83 4.93
CA ILE A 350 -7.68 -9.03 5.33
C ILE A 350 -7.05 -9.71 6.53
N LEU A 351 -5.79 -10.03 6.43
CA LEU A 351 -5.03 -10.81 7.40
C LEU A 351 -3.88 -10.00 7.98
N MET A 352 -3.42 -10.41 9.15
CA MET A 352 -2.24 -9.86 9.81
C MET A 352 -1.31 -10.98 10.27
N ALA A 353 -0.01 -10.74 10.19
CA ALA A 353 1.02 -11.50 10.88
C ALA A 353 1.73 -10.59 11.90
N ARG A 354 2.18 -11.17 13.02
CA ARG A 354 2.97 -10.50 14.05
C ARG A 354 4.12 -11.42 14.45
N PHE A 355 5.34 -10.95 14.33
CA PHE A 355 6.56 -11.72 14.62
C PHE A 355 7.72 -10.76 14.93
N THR A 356 8.86 -11.31 15.36
CA THR A 356 10.06 -10.53 15.69
C THR A 356 11.11 -10.62 14.60
N GLU A 357 12.06 -9.67 14.57
CA GLU A 357 13.22 -9.73 13.68
C GLU A 357 14.07 -10.98 13.91
N GLU A 358 14.21 -11.41 15.17
CA GLU A 358 14.96 -12.62 15.53
C GLU A 358 14.34 -13.88 14.90
N GLU A 359 13.04 -13.94 14.78
CA GLU A 359 12.34 -15.07 14.14
C GLU A 359 12.59 -15.15 12.64
N ILE A 360 12.80 -14.00 11.98
CA ILE A 360 13.25 -14.01 10.58
C ILE A 360 14.69 -14.53 10.48
N LEU A 361 15.60 -14.08 11.36
CA LEU A 361 16.99 -14.55 11.42
C LEU A 361 17.06 -16.07 11.64
N ASN A 362 16.16 -16.62 12.43
CA ASN A 362 16.10 -18.05 12.75
C ASN A 362 15.24 -18.87 11.78
N GLY A 363 14.50 -18.22 10.87
CA GLY A 363 13.62 -18.86 9.87
C GLY A 363 12.41 -19.57 10.46
N LYS A 364 12.03 -19.29 11.72
CA LYS A 364 10.90 -19.94 12.41
C LYS A 364 10.36 -19.09 13.56
N LEU A 365 9.06 -19.25 13.85
CA LEU A 365 8.45 -18.66 15.03
C LEU A 365 8.99 -19.32 16.31
N SER A 366 9.28 -18.52 17.31
CA SER A 366 9.76 -18.94 18.63
C SER A 366 9.13 -18.17 19.79
N ASN A 367 8.64 -16.95 19.54
CA ASN A 367 7.96 -16.15 20.55
C ASN A 367 6.49 -16.58 20.68
N PRO A 368 5.97 -16.89 21.88
CA PRO A 368 4.59 -17.35 22.09
C PRO A 368 3.53 -16.30 21.71
N GLU A 369 3.92 -15.04 21.59
CA GLU A 369 3.04 -13.96 21.17
C GLU A 369 3.04 -13.76 19.64
N SER A 370 3.95 -14.40 18.91
CA SER A 370 3.99 -14.34 17.45
C SER A 370 2.84 -15.13 16.85
N LYS A 371 2.21 -14.57 15.83
CA LYS A 371 1.05 -15.15 15.16
C LYS A 371 1.08 -14.87 13.67
N LEU A 372 0.65 -15.86 12.90
CA LEU A 372 0.42 -15.73 11.46
C LEU A 372 -1.08 -15.82 11.15
N ARG A 373 -1.51 -15.25 10.05
CA ARG A 373 -2.89 -15.37 9.51
C ARG A 373 -3.99 -14.96 10.49
N VAL A 374 -3.73 -13.93 11.28
CA VAL A 374 -4.75 -13.36 12.16
C VAL A 374 -5.79 -12.65 11.30
N LEU A 375 -7.05 -13.02 11.43
CA LEU A 375 -8.13 -12.36 10.68
C LEU A 375 -8.38 -10.96 11.24
N VAL A 376 -8.17 -9.96 10.39
CA VAL A 376 -8.48 -8.55 10.69
C VAL A 376 -9.92 -8.25 10.32
N ASN A 377 -10.30 -8.63 9.09
CA ASN A 377 -11.64 -8.37 8.56
C ASN A 377 -11.99 -9.35 7.42
N LYS A 378 -13.27 -9.61 7.25
CA LYS A 378 -13.84 -10.41 6.15
C LYS A 378 -15.09 -9.74 5.61
N ALA A 379 -15.16 -9.56 4.30
CA ALA A 379 -16.40 -9.10 3.67
C ALA A 379 -17.39 -10.26 3.55
N LEU A 380 -18.61 -10.07 4.09
CA LEU A 380 -19.62 -11.14 4.26
C LEU A 380 -20.86 -10.96 3.37
N GLY A 381 -20.92 -9.88 2.57
CA GLY A 381 -22.04 -9.59 1.69
C GLY A 381 -22.29 -10.74 0.69
N GLN A 382 -23.54 -11.12 0.53
CA GLN A 382 -23.94 -12.16 -0.41
C GLN A 382 -24.04 -11.58 -1.83
N PRO A 383 -23.73 -12.36 -2.89
CA PRO A 383 -24.07 -11.98 -4.25
C PRO A 383 -25.58 -11.77 -4.37
N ASP A 384 -26.00 -10.90 -5.29
CA ASP A 384 -27.42 -10.80 -5.60
C ASP A 384 -27.90 -12.19 -6.04
N VAL A 385 -29.00 -12.66 -5.44
CA VAL A 385 -29.65 -13.88 -5.90
C VAL A 385 -30.34 -13.49 -7.22
N GLU A 386 -29.81 -13.99 -8.35
CA GLU A 386 -30.44 -13.84 -9.67
C GLU A 386 -31.81 -14.52 -9.71
#